data_8e2933d664ef844c5901124cc1bc3d6a
#
_entry.id   8e2933d664ef844c5901124cc1bc3d6a
#
_cell.length_a   1.000
_cell.length_b   1.000
_cell.length_c   1.000
_cell.angle_alpha   90.00
_cell.angle_beta   90.00
_cell.angle_gamma   90.00
#
_symmetry.space_group_name_H-M   'P 1'
#
loop_
_entity.id
_entity.type
_entity.pdbx_description
1 polymer ?
#
loop_
_entity_poly.entity_id
_entity_poly.type
_entity_poly.pdbx_seq_one_letter_code
_entity_poly.pdbx_strand_id
1 'polypeptide(L)'
;MPDVILFNKPWGVLSQFSDREGRRTLAEFVQAPGFRPAGRLDYDSEGLLVLCDDGALQARIASPRFKLAKTYLVQVEGEVSDTALAQLRRGVVLNDGPTQPAAAERIDTPPLWERDPPVRFRASIPTSWLSLTLTEGRNRQ
;
A
#
# COMPACT_ATOMS: atom_id res chain seq x y z
N MET A 1 11.62 18.83 16.75
CA MET A 1 11.17 18.36 15.43
C MET A 1 11.14 16.85 15.41
N PRO A 2 10.00 16.23 15.05
CA PRO A 2 9.99 14.78 14.84
C PRO A 2 10.87 14.40 13.66
N ASP A 3 11.53 13.28 13.78
CA ASP A 3 12.29 12.69 12.69
C ASP A 3 11.45 11.66 11.95
N VAL A 4 11.68 11.51 10.68
CA VAL A 4 11.03 10.52 9.86
C VAL A 4 12.04 9.69 9.08
N ILE A 5 11.69 8.42 8.86
CA ILE A 5 12.42 7.53 7.97
C ILE A 5 11.48 7.16 6.83
N LEU A 6 11.93 7.34 5.61
CA LEU A 6 11.22 6.88 4.42
C LEU A 6 11.83 5.56 4.00
N PHE A 7 11.06 4.50 4.11
CA PHE A 7 11.51 3.15 3.79
C PHE A 7 10.76 2.60 2.59
N ASN A 8 11.48 2.06 1.62
CA ASN A 8 10.90 1.33 0.52
C ASN A 8 10.76 -0.13 0.93
N LYS A 9 9.60 -0.48 1.47
CA LYS A 9 9.34 -1.82 1.99
C LYS A 9 9.27 -2.83 0.84
N PRO A 10 10.08 -3.90 0.88
CA PRO A 10 10.00 -4.96 -0.13
C PRO A 10 8.79 -5.88 0.09
N TRP A 11 8.47 -6.64 -0.94
CA TRP A 11 7.49 -7.71 -0.86
C TRP A 11 7.94 -8.77 0.15
N GLY A 12 7.01 -9.37 0.87
CA GLY A 12 7.32 -10.44 1.82
C GLY A 12 7.95 -9.97 3.13
N VAL A 13 7.65 -8.73 3.52
CA VAL A 13 8.12 -8.14 4.78
C VAL A 13 6.94 -7.52 5.50
N LEU A 14 6.81 -7.82 6.79
CA LEU A 14 5.76 -7.24 7.63
C LEU A 14 6.10 -5.80 8.01
N SER A 15 5.08 -4.95 8.11
CA SER A 15 5.22 -3.56 8.57
C SER A 15 5.27 -3.49 10.11
N GLN A 16 6.15 -4.28 10.70
CA GLN A 16 6.35 -4.35 12.14
C GLN A 16 7.75 -4.90 12.42
N PHE A 17 8.20 -4.81 13.68
CA PHE A 17 9.57 -5.17 14.05
C PHE A 17 9.71 -6.57 14.62
N SER A 18 8.61 -7.28 14.86
CA SER A 18 8.65 -8.65 15.39
C SER A 18 7.51 -9.48 14.83
N ASP A 19 7.70 -10.79 14.80
CA ASP A 19 6.67 -11.74 14.38
C ASP A 19 6.88 -13.09 15.06
N ARG A 20 5.82 -13.63 15.65
CA ARG A 20 5.85 -14.91 16.35
C ARG A 20 6.00 -16.10 15.39
N GLU A 21 5.58 -15.93 14.14
CA GLU A 21 5.63 -16.99 13.14
C GLU A 21 6.92 -16.99 12.32
N GLY A 22 7.86 -16.10 12.64
CA GLY A 22 9.17 -16.05 12.01
C GLY A 22 9.17 -15.45 10.60
N ARG A 23 8.11 -14.73 10.20
CA ARG A 23 8.11 -14.01 8.94
C ARG A 23 9.07 -12.83 9.00
N ARG A 24 9.57 -12.41 7.84
CA ARG A 24 10.49 -11.27 7.76
C ARG A 24 9.82 -9.99 8.22
N THR A 25 10.56 -9.17 8.93
CA THR A 25 10.05 -7.92 9.52
C THR A 25 10.96 -6.74 9.21
N LEU A 26 10.54 -5.55 9.63
CA LEU A 26 11.35 -4.32 9.50
C LEU A 26 12.66 -4.39 10.25
N ALA A 27 12.77 -5.22 11.28
CA ALA A 27 13.99 -5.34 12.08
C ALA A 27 15.20 -5.76 11.24
N GLU A 28 14.98 -6.46 10.12
CA GLU A 28 16.03 -6.89 9.19
C GLU A 28 16.64 -5.71 8.42
N PHE A 29 15.89 -4.62 8.25
CA PHE A 29 16.27 -3.51 7.39
C PHE A 29 16.50 -2.21 8.13
N VAL A 30 15.80 -1.97 9.23
CA VAL A 30 15.79 -0.70 9.93
C VAL A 30 16.20 -0.92 11.39
N GLN A 31 17.26 -0.24 11.80
CA GLN A 31 17.74 -0.23 13.18
C GLN A 31 17.60 1.21 13.71
N ALA A 32 16.43 1.53 14.22
CA ALA A 32 16.09 2.85 14.71
C ALA A 32 15.18 2.75 15.94
N PRO A 33 15.76 2.56 17.14
CA PRO A 33 14.97 2.47 18.36
C PRO A 33 14.08 3.70 18.55
N GLY A 34 12.83 3.47 18.94
CA GLY A 34 11.85 4.54 19.14
C GLY A 34 11.08 4.93 17.89
N PHE A 35 11.47 4.47 16.72
CA PHE A 35 10.72 4.69 15.49
C PHE A 35 9.64 3.64 15.30
N ARG A 36 8.48 4.07 14.84
CA ARG A 36 7.33 3.21 14.58
C ARG A 36 6.74 3.49 13.21
N PRO A 37 6.20 2.46 12.53
CA PRO A 37 5.52 2.68 11.26
C PRO A 37 4.30 3.60 11.43
N ALA A 38 4.18 4.56 10.52
CA ALA A 38 3.00 5.40 10.42
C ALA A 38 2.08 4.81 9.36
N GLY A 39 1.28 3.84 9.76
CA GLY A 39 0.47 3.03 8.89
C GLY A 39 1.11 1.68 8.60
N ARG A 40 0.49 0.91 7.75
CA ARG A 40 0.93 -0.44 7.43
C ARG A 40 0.68 -0.72 5.96
N LEU A 41 1.70 -1.28 5.31
CA LEU A 41 1.52 -1.98 4.04
C LEU A 41 1.33 -3.46 4.34
N ASP A 42 0.55 -4.14 3.52
CA ASP A 42 0.39 -5.58 3.63
C ASP A 42 1.71 -6.30 3.40
N TYR A 43 1.82 -7.53 3.88
CA TYR A 43 2.99 -8.38 3.71
C TYR A 43 3.42 -8.47 2.24
N ASP A 44 2.45 -8.57 1.35
CA ASP A 44 2.64 -8.72 -0.09
C ASP A 44 2.56 -7.39 -0.87
N SER A 45 2.58 -6.27 -0.18
CA SER A 45 2.66 -4.95 -0.81
C SER A 45 4.07 -4.38 -0.71
N GLU A 46 4.42 -3.51 -1.65
CA GLU A 46 5.73 -2.88 -1.73
C GLU A 46 5.59 -1.37 -1.76
N GLY A 47 6.63 -0.67 -1.35
CA GLY A 47 6.74 0.76 -1.55
C GLY A 47 6.88 1.55 -0.26
N LEU A 48 6.45 2.80 -0.31
CA LEU A 48 6.71 3.77 0.73
C LEU A 48 6.02 3.41 2.04
N LEU A 49 6.82 3.20 3.06
CA LEU A 49 6.40 3.11 4.45
C LEU A 49 7.13 4.20 5.22
N VAL A 50 6.38 5.05 5.90
CA VAL A 50 6.94 6.12 6.73
C VAL A 50 7.04 5.62 8.16
N LEU A 51 8.22 5.79 8.76
CA LEU A 51 8.41 5.55 10.19
C LEU A 51 8.73 6.88 10.86
N CYS A 52 8.27 7.06 12.09
CA CYS A 52 8.55 8.27 12.85
C CYS A 52 8.67 7.97 14.34
N ASP A 53 9.25 8.92 15.06
CA ASP A 53 9.48 8.83 16.50
C ASP A 53 8.47 9.65 17.32
N ASP A 54 7.44 10.18 16.66
CA ASP A 54 6.43 11.04 17.29
C ASP A 54 5.03 10.46 17.09
N GLY A 55 4.32 10.18 18.18
CA GLY A 55 3.00 9.57 18.15
C GLY A 55 1.92 10.46 17.51
N ALA A 56 2.03 11.78 17.68
CA ALA A 56 1.07 12.70 17.07
C ALA A 56 1.21 12.73 15.55
N LEU A 57 2.44 12.76 15.06
CA LEU A 57 2.72 12.69 13.62
C LEU A 57 2.31 11.34 13.04
N GLN A 58 2.62 10.26 13.74
CA GLN A 58 2.20 8.91 13.35
C GLN A 58 0.69 8.83 13.14
N ALA A 59 -0.09 9.37 14.08
CA ALA A 59 -1.53 9.36 14.00
C ALA A 59 -2.05 10.20 12.83
N ARG A 60 -1.44 11.36 12.56
CA ARG A 60 -1.83 12.20 11.43
C ARG A 60 -1.60 11.55 10.07
N ILE A 61 -0.59 10.72 9.96
CA ILE A 61 -0.29 9.99 8.73
C ILE A 61 -1.17 8.75 8.60
N ALA A 62 -1.33 8.00 9.68
CA ALA A 62 -1.92 6.65 9.65
C ALA A 62 -3.42 6.62 9.91
N SER A 63 -3.93 7.51 10.76
CA SER A 63 -5.33 7.43 11.19
C SER A 63 -6.30 7.89 10.11
N PRO A 64 -7.34 7.08 9.80
CA PRO A 64 -8.37 7.47 8.84
C PRO A 64 -9.11 8.76 9.22
N ARG A 65 -9.07 9.13 10.49
CA ARG A 65 -9.65 10.38 11.00
C ARG A 65 -9.09 11.60 10.29
N PHE A 66 -7.81 11.60 9.94
CA PHE A 66 -7.15 12.73 9.29
C PHE A 66 -7.23 12.69 7.77
N LYS A 67 -7.77 11.61 7.20
CA LYS A 67 -8.06 11.46 5.77
C LYS A 67 -6.88 11.80 4.85
N LEU A 68 -5.66 11.50 5.29
CA LEU A 68 -4.50 11.67 4.43
C LEU A 68 -4.62 10.72 3.24
N ALA A 69 -4.66 11.29 2.04
CA ALA A 69 -4.77 10.51 0.81
C ALA A 69 -3.51 9.67 0.59
N LYS A 70 -3.71 8.40 0.24
CA LYS A 70 -2.63 7.47 -0.10
C LYS A 70 -2.87 6.93 -1.49
N THR A 71 -1.84 7.03 -2.33
CA THR A 71 -1.91 6.59 -3.71
C THR A 71 -1.16 5.28 -3.89
N TYR A 72 -1.82 4.35 -4.55
CA TYR A 72 -1.28 3.02 -4.87
C TYR A 72 -1.17 2.87 -6.38
N LEU A 73 -0.07 2.29 -6.83
CA LEU A 73 0.06 1.83 -8.20
C LEU A 73 -0.29 0.34 -8.22
N VAL A 74 -1.31 -0.01 -8.97
CA VAL A 74 -1.90 -1.35 -8.92
C VAL A 74 -1.79 -2.00 -10.29
N GLN A 75 -1.16 -3.18 -10.32
CA GLN A 75 -1.11 -4.03 -11.50
C GLN A 75 -2.23 -5.07 -11.41
N VAL A 76 -3.00 -5.19 -12.48
CA VAL A 76 -4.11 -6.15 -12.56
C VAL A 76 -4.01 -6.98 -13.83
N GLU A 77 -4.59 -8.17 -13.80
CA GLU A 77 -4.75 -8.98 -15.00
C GLU A 77 -5.86 -8.40 -15.87
N GLY A 78 -5.66 -8.43 -17.19
CA GLY A 78 -6.57 -7.84 -18.14
C GLY A 78 -6.41 -6.32 -18.25
N GLU A 79 -7.21 -5.72 -19.09
CA GLU A 79 -7.27 -4.27 -19.24
C GLU A 79 -8.37 -3.69 -18.35
N VAL A 80 -8.02 -2.63 -17.61
CA VAL A 80 -9.00 -1.94 -16.76
C VAL A 80 -9.98 -1.19 -17.66
N SER A 81 -11.27 -1.54 -17.57
CA SER A 81 -12.32 -0.88 -18.33
C SER A 81 -12.75 0.45 -17.71
N ASP A 82 -13.34 1.32 -18.52
CA ASP A 82 -13.92 2.57 -18.02
C ASP A 82 -15.04 2.31 -17.01
N THR A 83 -15.81 1.25 -17.19
CA THR A 83 -16.85 0.83 -16.25
C THR A 83 -16.25 0.47 -14.89
N ALA A 84 -15.17 -0.30 -14.88
CA ALA A 84 -14.48 -0.68 -13.65
C ALA A 84 -13.91 0.55 -12.92
N LEU A 85 -13.29 1.47 -13.65
CA LEU A 85 -12.80 2.72 -13.07
C LEU A 85 -13.93 3.55 -12.47
N ALA A 86 -15.07 3.66 -13.16
CA ALA A 86 -16.23 4.39 -12.66
C ALA A 86 -16.76 3.75 -11.36
N GLN A 87 -16.79 2.43 -11.28
CA GLN A 87 -17.19 1.72 -10.07
C GLN A 87 -16.25 2.01 -8.90
N LEU A 88 -14.95 1.97 -9.11
CA LEU A 88 -13.95 2.30 -8.08
C LEU A 88 -14.12 3.74 -7.58
N ARG A 89 -14.38 4.68 -8.48
CA ARG A 89 -14.57 6.10 -8.12
C ARG A 89 -15.81 6.32 -7.27
N ARG A 90 -16.88 5.58 -7.50
CA ARG A 90 -18.11 5.66 -6.70
C ARG A 90 -18.02 4.92 -5.39
N GLY A 91 -17.15 3.92 -5.32
CA GLY A 91 -17.07 2.97 -4.23
C GLY A 91 -17.59 1.61 -4.62
N VAL A 92 -17.03 0.59 -4.02
CA VAL A 92 -17.41 -0.82 -4.25
C VAL A 92 -17.75 -1.48 -2.93
N VAL A 93 -18.38 -2.64 -2.98
CA VAL A 93 -18.71 -3.40 -1.78
C VAL A 93 -17.65 -4.46 -1.54
N LEU A 94 -16.98 -4.36 -0.41
CA LEU A 94 -16.05 -5.37 0.08
C LEU A 94 -16.74 -6.29 1.07
N ASN A 95 -16.02 -7.31 1.55
CA ASN A 95 -16.58 -8.27 2.52
C ASN A 95 -17.10 -7.59 3.80
N ASP A 96 -16.49 -6.50 4.22
CA ASP A 96 -16.85 -5.75 5.43
C ASP A 96 -17.67 -4.48 5.14
N GLY A 97 -18.22 -4.36 3.93
CA GLY A 97 -19.13 -3.28 3.58
C GLY A 97 -18.66 -2.39 2.44
N PRO A 98 -19.42 -1.33 2.10
CA PRO A 98 -19.09 -0.45 0.99
C PRO A 98 -17.85 0.40 1.30
N THR A 99 -17.08 0.73 0.25
CA THR A 99 -15.94 1.64 0.35
C THR A 99 -16.37 3.08 0.13
N GLN A 100 -15.55 4.02 0.60
CA GLN A 100 -15.67 5.42 0.25
C GLN A 100 -15.32 5.62 -1.23
N PRO A 101 -15.79 6.73 -1.85
CA PRO A 101 -15.32 7.11 -3.18
C PRO A 101 -13.78 7.23 -3.23
N ALA A 102 -13.21 6.84 -4.35
CA ALA A 102 -11.77 6.86 -4.56
C ALA A 102 -11.44 7.60 -5.87
N ALA A 103 -10.21 8.08 -5.98
CA ALA A 103 -9.67 8.51 -7.27
C ALA A 103 -9.04 7.29 -7.95
N ALA A 104 -9.40 7.04 -9.19
CA ALA A 104 -8.88 5.90 -9.94
C ALA A 104 -8.62 6.32 -11.39
N GLU A 105 -7.44 6.02 -11.89
CA GLU A 105 -7.03 6.35 -13.26
C GLU A 105 -6.23 5.21 -13.85
N ARG A 106 -6.46 4.94 -15.14
CA ARG A 106 -5.60 4.05 -15.91
C ARG A 106 -4.27 4.76 -16.16
N ILE A 107 -3.17 4.06 -15.99
CA ILE A 107 -1.84 4.58 -16.24
C ILE A 107 -1.06 3.62 -17.13
N ASP A 108 -0.01 4.12 -17.79
CA ASP A 108 0.98 3.30 -18.45
C ASP A 108 1.81 2.54 -17.42
N THR A 109 2.53 1.51 -17.85
CA THR A 109 3.41 0.76 -16.95
C THR A 109 4.41 1.72 -16.30
N PRO A 110 4.37 1.86 -14.96
CA PRO A 110 5.28 2.79 -14.29
C PRO A 110 6.71 2.27 -14.26
N PRO A 111 7.71 3.16 -14.21
CA PRO A 111 9.12 2.79 -14.13
C PRO A 111 9.47 2.36 -12.70
N LEU A 112 9.06 1.16 -12.33
CA LEU A 112 9.31 0.60 -11.00
C LEU A 112 10.43 -0.44 -11.05
N TRP A 113 10.99 -0.73 -9.88
CA TRP A 113 11.90 -1.86 -9.69
C TRP A 113 11.19 -3.17 -9.97
N GLU A 114 11.95 -4.19 -10.31
CA GLU A 114 11.42 -5.54 -10.45
C GLU A 114 11.14 -6.14 -9.06
N ARG A 115 9.97 -6.76 -8.90
CA ARG A 115 9.63 -7.42 -7.64
C ARG A 115 10.46 -8.69 -7.44
N ASP A 116 10.86 -8.95 -6.21
CA ASP A 116 11.55 -10.17 -5.81
C ASP A 116 10.75 -10.85 -4.67
N PRO A 117 10.11 -12.00 -4.90
CA PRO A 117 10.06 -12.80 -6.14
C PRO A 117 9.24 -12.12 -7.25
N PRO A 118 9.49 -12.45 -8.52
CA PRO A 118 8.81 -11.79 -9.63
C PRO A 118 7.30 -12.01 -9.61
N VAL A 119 6.57 -11.05 -10.17
CA VAL A 119 5.14 -11.17 -10.38
C VAL A 119 4.88 -12.33 -11.35
N ARG A 120 3.86 -13.15 -11.04
CA ARG A 120 3.49 -14.27 -11.89
C ARG A 120 3.13 -13.76 -13.30
N PHE A 121 3.83 -14.30 -14.29
CA PHE A 121 3.57 -13.99 -15.69
C PHE A 121 2.65 -15.05 -16.32
N ARG A 122 1.60 -14.59 -17.01
CA ARG A 122 0.71 -15.42 -17.81
C ARG A 122 0.71 -14.92 -19.24
N ALA A 123 1.27 -15.70 -20.16
CA ALA A 123 1.47 -15.29 -21.55
C ALA A 123 0.16 -14.93 -22.27
N SER A 124 -0.94 -15.58 -21.92
CA SER A 124 -2.26 -15.39 -22.55
C SER A 124 -3.11 -14.30 -21.90
N ILE A 125 -2.67 -13.72 -20.78
CA ILE A 125 -3.43 -12.72 -20.05
C ILE A 125 -2.60 -11.44 -19.97
N PRO A 126 -3.01 -10.36 -20.66
CA PRO A 126 -2.31 -9.08 -20.52
C PRO A 126 -2.49 -8.52 -19.13
N THR A 127 -1.59 -7.66 -18.72
CA THR A 127 -1.72 -6.89 -17.47
C THR A 127 -1.84 -5.42 -17.81
N SER A 128 -2.47 -4.69 -16.90
CA SER A 128 -2.57 -3.24 -16.99
C SER A 128 -2.37 -2.61 -15.62
N TRP A 129 -2.15 -1.32 -15.61
CA TRP A 129 -1.86 -0.57 -14.40
C TRP A 129 -2.89 0.53 -14.18
N LEU A 130 -3.18 0.77 -12.91
CA LEU A 130 -3.99 1.90 -12.50
C LEU A 130 -3.38 2.57 -11.28
N SER A 131 -3.69 3.85 -11.11
CA SER A 131 -3.40 4.62 -9.92
C SER A 131 -4.70 4.71 -9.12
N LEU A 132 -4.64 4.34 -7.85
CA LEU A 132 -5.80 4.33 -6.95
C LEU A 132 -5.45 5.14 -5.71
N THR A 133 -6.24 6.18 -5.43
CA THR A 133 -6.04 7.05 -4.27
C THR A 133 -7.18 6.88 -3.28
N LEU A 134 -6.85 6.49 -2.05
CA LEU A 134 -7.77 6.19 -0.97
C LEU A 134 -7.55 7.12 0.21
N THR A 135 -8.62 7.46 0.93
CA THR A 135 -8.57 8.24 2.17
C THR A 135 -8.97 7.42 3.40
N GLU A 136 -9.37 6.18 3.20
CA GLU A 136 -9.70 5.24 4.28
C GLU A 136 -8.65 4.13 4.36
N GLY A 137 -8.56 3.49 5.52
CA GLY A 137 -7.68 2.33 5.70
C GLY A 137 -8.48 1.16 6.22
N ARG A 138 -8.77 0.20 5.34
CA ARG A 138 -9.48 -1.02 5.70
C ARG A 138 -8.57 -2.22 5.48
N ASN A 139 -8.78 -3.26 6.27
CA ASN A 139 -7.96 -4.46 6.18
C ASN A 139 -8.01 -5.04 4.76
N ARG A 140 -6.88 -5.09 4.11
CA ARG A 140 -6.69 -5.65 2.76
C ARG A 140 -7.62 -5.01 1.70
N GLN A 141 -7.89 -3.74 1.86
CA GLN A 141 -8.70 -3.01 0.87
C GLN A 141 -8.03 -2.98 -0.49
#